data_711c5821f97b37909e3f76b742f0dd2d
#
_entry.id   711c5821f97b37909e3f76b742f0dd2d
#
_cell.length_a   1.000
_cell.length_b   1.000
_cell.length_c   1.000
_cell.angle_alpha   90.00
_cell.angle_beta   90.00
_cell.angle_gamma   90.00
#
_symmetry.space_group_name_H-M   'P 1'
#
loop_
_entity.id
_entity.type
_entity.pdbx_description
1 polymer ?
#
loop_
_entity_poly.entity_id
_entity_poly.type
_entity_poly.pdbx_seq_one_letter_code
_entity_poly.pdbx_strand_id
1 'polypeptide(L)'
;MMKGIVLAGGSGTRLHPITLGVSKQLLPVYDKPMIYYPISVLMLAGIKDILVISTPVDLPQYRNLLGDGSQFGVRFSYAEQPSPDGLAQAFIIGEAFIGDDPVCLILGDNIFHGQHFGDQLRTAAERPSGATVFGYWVKDPERFGVIDFDKEGRALSIEEKPAKPKSSYAVTGLYFYDNDVINIAKAVKPSPRGELEITDVNNAYLKRGDLHVERFGRGFAWLDTGTHDSLLEASTYVQTIEHRQGLKVACLEEIAYENGWIDRDHLLERAKYFGKTGYGQYLYSLAGEHP
;
A
#
# COMPACT_ATOMS: atom_id res chain seq x y z
N MET A 1 14.45 12.26 3.06
CA MET A 1 13.17 12.25 2.26
C MET A 1 12.50 10.92 2.50
N MET A 2 11.17 10.86 2.70
CA MET A 2 10.50 9.58 3.00
C MET A 2 10.68 8.55 1.89
N LYS A 3 11.02 7.32 2.26
CA LYS A 3 11.11 6.16 1.37
C LYS A 3 9.80 5.37 1.40
N GLY A 4 9.47 4.68 0.30
CA GLY A 4 8.30 3.80 0.24
C GLY A 4 8.71 2.34 0.10
N ILE A 5 8.00 1.45 0.77
CA ILE A 5 8.13 0.00 0.57
C ILE A 5 6.76 -0.56 0.22
N VAL A 6 6.67 -1.26 -0.91
CA VAL A 6 5.53 -2.11 -1.25
C VAL A 6 5.92 -3.56 -0.98
N LEU A 7 5.26 -4.18 0.00
CA LEU A 7 5.48 -5.58 0.29
C LEU A 7 4.51 -6.43 -0.53
N ALA A 8 5.02 -7.02 -1.59
CA ALA A 8 4.31 -7.83 -2.57
C ALA A 8 4.73 -9.30 -2.53
N GLY A 9 5.02 -9.79 -1.33
CA GLY A 9 5.37 -11.19 -1.06
C GLY A 9 4.16 -12.05 -0.72
N GLY A 10 4.44 -13.31 -0.37
CA GLY A 10 3.44 -14.28 0.05
C GLY A 10 2.98 -15.23 -1.06
N SER A 11 2.58 -16.44 -0.66
CA SER A 11 2.25 -17.54 -1.59
C SER A 11 0.89 -17.40 -2.29
N GLY A 12 0.03 -16.47 -1.85
CA GLY A 12 -1.30 -16.28 -2.45
C GLY A 12 -2.23 -17.49 -2.40
N THR A 13 -1.97 -18.48 -1.54
CA THR A 13 -2.66 -19.80 -1.53
C THR A 13 -4.17 -19.72 -1.42
N ARG A 14 -4.71 -18.69 -0.76
CA ARG A 14 -6.16 -18.47 -0.65
C ARG A 14 -6.85 -18.17 -1.98
N LEU A 15 -6.07 -17.80 -3.01
CA LEU A 15 -6.55 -17.52 -4.37
C LEU A 15 -6.21 -18.64 -5.37
N HIS A 16 -5.74 -19.81 -4.89
CA HIS A 16 -5.57 -20.95 -5.77
C HIS A 16 -6.91 -21.35 -6.43
N PRO A 17 -6.89 -21.76 -7.71
CA PRO A 17 -5.71 -22.03 -8.55
C PRO A 17 -5.15 -20.80 -9.29
N ILE A 18 -5.74 -19.63 -9.22
CA ILE A 18 -5.34 -18.44 -10.02
C ILE A 18 -3.86 -18.10 -9.76
N THR A 19 -3.44 -18.12 -8.51
CA THR A 19 -2.08 -17.76 -8.10
C THR A 19 -1.04 -18.89 -8.20
N LEU A 20 -1.36 -19.98 -8.89
CA LEU A 20 -0.36 -20.99 -9.24
C LEU A 20 0.59 -20.53 -10.35
N GLY A 21 0.12 -19.65 -11.23
CA GLY A 21 0.88 -19.19 -12.39
C GLY A 21 1.27 -17.70 -12.37
N VAL A 22 0.78 -16.93 -11.37
CA VAL A 22 1.02 -15.50 -11.30
C VAL A 22 0.97 -15.02 -9.86
N SER A 23 1.83 -14.06 -9.52
CA SER A 23 1.76 -13.41 -8.21
C SER A 23 0.41 -12.73 -7.97
N LYS A 24 -0.12 -12.82 -6.74
CA LYS A 24 -1.39 -12.22 -6.35
C LYS A 24 -1.49 -10.74 -6.76
N GLN A 25 -0.47 -9.96 -6.50
CA GLN A 25 -0.48 -8.51 -6.72
C GLN A 25 -0.33 -8.12 -8.21
N LEU A 26 -0.12 -9.09 -9.10
CA LEU A 26 -0.17 -8.92 -10.55
C LEU A 26 -1.54 -9.28 -11.14
N LEU A 27 -2.46 -9.84 -10.35
CA LEU A 27 -3.83 -10.06 -10.78
C LEU A 27 -4.51 -8.74 -11.10
N PRO A 28 -5.39 -8.72 -12.13
CA PRO A 28 -6.13 -7.51 -12.46
C PRO A 28 -7.16 -7.18 -11.37
N VAL A 29 -7.22 -5.91 -11.02
CA VAL A 29 -8.35 -5.33 -10.30
C VAL A 29 -8.97 -4.32 -11.25
N TYR A 30 -10.07 -4.72 -11.86
CA TYR A 30 -10.75 -4.06 -12.97
C TYR A 30 -9.84 -3.89 -14.19
N ASP A 31 -9.23 -2.73 -14.43
CA ASP A 31 -8.53 -2.36 -15.66
C ASP A 31 -6.98 -2.29 -15.53
N LYS A 32 -6.44 -2.57 -14.34
CA LYS A 32 -5.00 -2.49 -14.09
C LYS A 32 -4.52 -3.54 -13.07
N PRO A 33 -3.19 -3.84 -13.04
CA PRO A 33 -2.64 -4.77 -12.04
C PRO A 33 -2.84 -4.26 -10.62
N MET A 34 -3.13 -5.15 -9.68
CA MET A 34 -3.35 -4.84 -8.28
C MET A 34 -2.25 -3.98 -7.65
N ILE A 35 -0.99 -4.21 -8.00
CA ILE A 35 0.16 -3.48 -7.47
C ILE A 35 0.12 -1.97 -7.75
N TYR A 36 -0.64 -1.51 -8.76
CA TYR A 36 -0.79 -0.09 -9.07
C TYR A 36 -1.49 0.67 -7.94
N TYR A 37 -2.42 0.02 -7.24
CA TYR A 37 -3.17 0.65 -6.15
C TYR A 37 -2.28 1.02 -4.95
N PRO A 38 -1.48 0.12 -4.35
CA PRO A 38 -0.57 0.51 -3.29
C PRO A 38 0.54 1.46 -3.77
N ILE A 39 1.05 1.33 -5.00
CA ILE A 39 2.01 2.30 -5.56
C ILE A 39 1.37 3.69 -5.62
N SER A 40 0.12 3.80 -6.07
CA SER A 40 -0.59 5.09 -6.14
C SER A 40 -0.70 5.77 -4.77
N VAL A 41 -0.88 5.01 -3.70
CA VAL A 41 -0.92 5.53 -2.32
C VAL A 41 0.42 6.17 -1.94
N LEU A 42 1.54 5.50 -2.23
CA LEU A 42 2.87 6.09 -1.99
C LEU A 42 3.10 7.36 -2.82
N MET A 43 2.67 7.36 -4.08
CA MET A 43 2.79 8.53 -4.95
C MET A 43 1.91 9.70 -4.47
N LEU A 44 0.68 9.44 -3.99
CA LEU A 44 -0.20 10.45 -3.37
C LEU A 44 0.39 11.03 -2.08
N ALA A 45 1.17 10.24 -1.34
CA ALA A 45 1.94 10.69 -0.19
C ALA A 45 3.20 11.52 -0.57
N GLY A 46 3.47 11.72 -1.86
CA GLY A 46 4.64 12.45 -2.35
C GLY A 46 5.94 11.62 -2.38
N ILE A 47 5.84 10.30 -2.24
CA ILE A 47 7.01 9.41 -2.17
C ILE A 47 7.42 8.99 -3.58
N LYS A 48 8.70 9.23 -3.93
CA LYS A 48 9.27 8.94 -5.25
C LYS A 48 10.24 7.76 -5.25
N ASP A 49 10.89 7.48 -4.13
CA ASP A 49 11.80 6.34 -3.99
C ASP A 49 11.03 5.16 -3.40
N ILE A 50 10.82 4.12 -4.19
CA ILE A 50 9.94 3.00 -3.84
C ILE A 50 10.69 1.68 -4.01
N LEU A 51 10.76 0.89 -2.94
CA LEU A 51 11.27 -0.47 -2.94
C LEU A 51 10.10 -1.46 -3.06
N VAL A 52 10.14 -2.30 -4.07
CA VAL A 52 9.22 -3.45 -4.21
C VAL A 52 9.91 -4.69 -3.66
N ILE A 53 9.34 -5.25 -2.59
CA ILE A 53 9.81 -6.50 -1.99
C ILE A 53 8.88 -7.62 -2.39
N SER A 54 9.42 -8.69 -3.00
CA SER A 54 8.64 -9.85 -3.43
C SER A 54 9.45 -11.14 -3.33
N THR A 55 8.81 -12.28 -3.65
CA THR A 55 9.50 -13.56 -3.70
C THR A 55 10.53 -13.56 -4.83
N PRO A 56 11.62 -14.37 -4.74
CA PRO A 56 12.59 -14.51 -5.83
C PRO A 56 11.94 -14.95 -7.16
N VAL A 57 10.87 -15.75 -7.10
CA VAL A 57 10.15 -16.26 -8.28
C VAL A 57 9.34 -15.17 -8.97
N ASP A 58 8.70 -14.30 -8.20
CA ASP A 58 7.79 -13.29 -8.74
C ASP A 58 8.49 -11.97 -9.09
N LEU A 59 9.61 -11.65 -8.44
CA LEU A 59 10.31 -10.38 -8.59
C LEU A 59 10.65 -10.00 -10.04
N PRO A 60 11.05 -10.92 -10.94
CA PRO A 60 11.26 -10.60 -12.35
C PRO A 60 10.02 -10.05 -13.05
N GLN A 61 8.81 -10.52 -12.69
CA GLN A 61 7.57 -10.05 -13.28
C GLN A 61 7.27 -8.58 -12.89
N TYR A 62 7.56 -8.21 -11.63
CA TYR A 62 7.45 -6.81 -11.18
C TYR A 62 8.45 -5.90 -11.89
N ARG A 63 9.70 -6.35 -12.08
CA ARG A 63 10.70 -5.61 -12.86
C ARG A 63 10.25 -5.39 -14.31
N ASN A 64 9.65 -6.39 -14.93
CA ASN A 64 9.13 -6.26 -16.30
C ASN A 64 7.94 -5.29 -16.38
N LEU A 65 7.05 -5.29 -15.38
CA LEU A 65 5.87 -4.43 -15.36
C LEU A 65 6.22 -2.97 -15.06
N LEU A 66 7.06 -2.75 -14.05
CA LEU A 66 7.28 -1.43 -13.45
C LEU A 66 8.57 -0.75 -13.93
N GLY A 67 9.51 -1.50 -14.50
CA GLY A 67 10.79 -0.97 -14.96
C GLY A 67 11.60 -0.30 -13.86
N ASP A 68 12.21 0.82 -14.17
CA ASP A 68 12.93 1.67 -13.22
C ASP A 68 12.05 2.76 -12.59
N GLY A 69 10.81 2.93 -13.09
CA GLY A 69 9.84 3.91 -12.62
C GLY A 69 9.89 5.25 -13.33
N SER A 70 10.83 5.48 -14.24
CA SER A 70 10.96 6.76 -14.97
C SER A 70 9.69 7.15 -15.71
N GLN A 71 8.93 6.17 -16.23
CA GLN A 71 7.65 6.39 -16.89
C GLN A 71 6.55 6.98 -15.98
N PHE A 72 6.74 6.94 -14.66
CA PHE A 72 5.85 7.52 -13.64
C PHE A 72 6.54 8.64 -12.85
N GLY A 73 7.73 9.08 -13.26
CA GLY A 73 8.50 10.08 -12.54
C GLY A 73 8.94 9.68 -11.12
N VAL A 74 9.03 8.38 -10.86
CA VAL A 74 9.50 7.77 -9.60
C VAL A 74 10.74 6.90 -9.84
N ARG A 75 11.31 6.34 -8.79
CA ARG A 75 12.43 5.37 -8.87
C ARG A 75 12.04 4.08 -8.15
N PHE A 76 12.00 2.97 -8.89
CA PHE A 76 11.81 1.66 -8.31
C PHE A 76 13.14 0.97 -8.02
N SER A 77 13.23 0.42 -6.82
CA SER A 77 14.23 -0.56 -6.41
C SER A 77 13.53 -1.87 -6.08
N TYR A 78 14.27 -2.96 -6.07
CA TYR A 78 13.69 -4.31 -5.94
C TYR A 78 14.54 -5.14 -5.00
N ALA A 79 13.89 -5.84 -4.06
CA ALA A 79 14.54 -6.76 -3.13
C ALA A 79 13.74 -8.06 -3.00
N GLU A 80 14.46 -9.13 -2.70
CA GLU A 80 13.88 -10.45 -2.52
C GLU A 80 13.51 -10.69 -1.05
N GLN A 81 12.33 -11.27 -0.83
CA GLN A 81 11.93 -11.89 0.42
C GLN A 81 11.88 -13.41 0.20
N PRO A 82 12.92 -14.15 0.59
CA PRO A 82 13.01 -15.59 0.30
C PRO A 82 11.95 -16.44 1.01
N SER A 83 11.52 -16.00 2.20
CA SER A 83 10.49 -16.65 3.02
C SER A 83 9.56 -15.61 3.63
N PRO A 84 8.26 -15.94 3.83
CA PRO A 84 7.27 -15.02 4.37
C PRO A 84 7.34 -14.94 5.91
N ASP A 85 8.47 -14.47 6.43
CA ASP A 85 8.77 -14.45 7.88
C ASP A 85 8.10 -13.29 8.63
N GLY A 86 7.09 -12.67 8.02
CA GLY A 86 6.28 -11.59 8.62
C GLY A 86 6.53 -10.22 7.99
N LEU A 87 5.61 -9.28 8.30
CA LEU A 87 5.62 -7.95 7.69
C LEU A 87 6.79 -7.08 8.16
N ALA A 88 7.21 -7.22 9.42
CA ALA A 88 8.31 -6.43 9.96
C ALA A 88 9.67 -6.77 9.30
N GLN A 89 9.81 -7.94 8.66
CA GLN A 89 10.99 -8.31 7.89
C GLN A 89 11.28 -7.33 6.75
N ALA A 90 10.25 -6.63 6.24
CA ALA A 90 10.41 -5.64 5.17
C ALA A 90 11.42 -4.53 5.53
N PHE A 91 11.49 -4.11 6.79
CA PHE A 91 12.44 -3.09 7.24
C PHE A 91 13.87 -3.62 7.35
N ILE A 92 14.03 -4.90 7.66
CA ILE A 92 15.34 -5.57 7.72
C ILE A 92 15.88 -5.76 6.29
N ILE A 93 15.04 -6.26 5.37
CA ILE A 93 15.39 -6.40 3.95
C ILE A 93 15.68 -5.04 3.32
N GLY A 94 14.86 -4.05 3.64
CA GLY A 94 14.95 -2.70 3.08
C GLY A 94 15.96 -1.79 3.76
N GLU A 95 16.71 -2.22 4.77
CA GLU A 95 17.60 -1.37 5.58
C GLU A 95 18.55 -0.50 4.74
N ALA A 96 19.25 -1.12 3.78
CA ALA A 96 20.18 -0.40 2.92
C ALA A 96 19.48 0.62 1.99
N PHE A 97 18.24 0.36 1.60
CA PHE A 97 17.41 1.27 0.80
C PHE A 97 16.85 2.42 1.64
N ILE A 98 16.42 2.13 2.86
CA ILE A 98 15.87 3.13 3.80
C ILE A 98 16.99 4.10 4.21
N GLY A 99 18.18 3.59 4.55
CA GLY A 99 19.27 4.39 5.08
C GLY A 99 18.86 5.12 6.37
N ASP A 100 19.05 6.43 6.38
CA ASP A 100 18.70 7.30 7.54
C ASP A 100 17.32 7.98 7.38
N ASP A 101 16.57 7.63 6.33
CA ASP A 101 15.30 8.26 6.01
C ASP A 101 14.11 7.63 6.77
N PRO A 102 13.00 8.34 6.99
CA PRO A 102 11.72 7.75 7.38
C PRO A 102 11.14 6.90 6.25
N VAL A 103 10.26 5.97 6.59
CA VAL A 103 9.72 5.00 5.64
C VAL A 103 8.21 4.79 5.77
N CYS A 104 7.53 4.71 4.63
CA CYS A 104 6.15 4.24 4.51
C CYS A 104 6.15 2.79 4.00
N LEU A 105 5.52 1.88 4.73
CA LEU A 105 5.26 0.51 4.29
C LEU A 105 3.78 0.39 3.89
N ILE A 106 3.54 -0.19 2.71
CA ILE A 106 2.20 -0.56 2.28
C ILE A 106 2.17 -2.01 1.80
N LEU A 107 1.07 -2.72 2.13
CA LEU A 107 0.86 -4.07 1.66
C LEU A 107 0.39 -4.05 0.20
N GLY A 108 0.99 -4.89 -0.63
CA GLY A 108 0.80 -4.92 -2.07
C GLY A 108 -0.60 -5.36 -2.55
N ASP A 109 -1.43 -5.83 -1.63
CA ASP A 109 -2.79 -6.31 -1.89
C ASP A 109 -3.88 -5.44 -1.26
N ASN A 110 -3.52 -4.26 -0.74
CA ASN A 110 -4.46 -3.33 -0.13
C ASN A 110 -4.83 -2.22 -1.11
N ILE A 111 -6.13 -1.96 -1.21
CA ILE A 111 -6.71 -0.90 -2.03
C ILE A 111 -7.35 0.12 -1.12
N PHE A 112 -6.99 1.38 -1.30
CA PHE A 112 -7.52 2.51 -0.56
C PHE A 112 -8.16 3.51 -1.52
N HIS A 113 -9.36 3.97 -1.21
CA HIS A 113 -10.02 5.02 -1.97
C HIS A 113 -10.93 5.84 -1.08
N GLY A 114 -10.83 7.15 -1.15
CA GLY A 114 -11.69 8.05 -0.39
C GLY A 114 -11.32 9.52 -0.58
N GLN A 115 -12.25 10.38 -0.26
CA GLN A 115 -12.07 11.83 -0.36
C GLN A 115 -10.99 12.31 0.62
N HIS A 116 -10.17 13.29 0.21
CA HIS A 116 -9.06 13.87 0.99
C HIS A 116 -7.97 12.89 1.43
N PHE A 117 -7.91 11.72 0.79
CA PHE A 117 -6.92 10.72 1.16
C PHE A 117 -5.48 11.20 0.96
N GLY A 118 -5.17 11.88 -0.15
CA GLY A 118 -3.86 12.46 -0.40
C GLY A 118 -3.41 13.44 0.69
N ASP A 119 -4.32 14.25 1.26
CA ASP A 119 -4.00 15.19 2.34
C ASP A 119 -3.65 14.45 3.64
N GLN A 120 -4.41 13.40 3.98
CA GLN A 120 -4.12 12.55 5.14
C GLN A 120 -2.77 11.86 5.02
N LEU A 121 -2.43 11.36 3.82
CA LEU A 121 -1.15 10.73 3.53
C LEU A 121 0.02 11.72 3.68
N ARG A 122 -0.10 12.93 3.11
CA ARG A 122 0.93 13.96 3.25
C ARG A 122 1.12 14.37 4.69
N THR A 123 0.04 14.57 5.43
CA THR A 123 0.10 14.87 6.87
C THR A 123 0.84 13.78 7.65
N ALA A 124 0.59 12.51 7.34
CA ALA A 124 1.29 11.39 7.97
C ALA A 124 2.79 11.36 7.58
N ALA A 125 3.09 11.65 6.30
CA ALA A 125 4.47 11.65 5.77
C ALA A 125 5.32 12.82 6.32
N GLU A 126 4.69 13.92 6.71
CA GLU A 126 5.36 15.11 7.24
C GLU A 126 5.61 15.06 8.75
N ARG A 127 5.13 14.04 9.46
CA ARG A 127 5.40 13.90 10.90
C ARG A 127 6.91 13.69 11.13
N PRO A 128 7.50 14.46 12.06
CA PRO A 128 8.96 14.45 12.24
C PRO A 128 9.50 13.19 12.92
N SER A 129 8.64 12.47 13.66
CA SER A 129 9.03 11.27 14.43
C SER A 129 7.82 10.41 14.76
N GLY A 130 8.09 9.20 15.25
CA GLY A 130 7.08 8.25 15.67
C GLY A 130 6.51 7.42 14.53
N ALA A 131 5.36 6.80 14.79
CA ALA A 131 4.64 5.99 13.82
C ALA A 131 3.23 6.53 13.60
N THR A 132 2.71 6.36 12.38
CA THR A 132 1.29 6.58 12.06
C THR A 132 0.70 5.33 11.43
N VAL A 133 -0.41 4.87 11.99
CA VAL A 133 -1.20 3.75 11.46
C VAL A 133 -2.63 4.22 11.19
N PHE A 134 -3.34 3.49 10.33
CA PHE A 134 -4.70 3.84 9.95
C PHE A 134 -5.68 2.77 10.43
N GLY A 135 -6.67 3.20 11.22
CA GLY A 135 -7.75 2.36 11.71
C GLY A 135 -8.99 2.45 10.83
N TYR A 136 -9.54 1.30 10.48
CA TYR A 136 -10.75 1.19 9.67
C TYR A 136 -11.79 0.30 10.38
N TRP A 137 -13.05 0.74 10.38
CA TRP A 137 -14.13 -0.02 11.00
C TRP A 137 -14.55 -1.19 10.14
N VAL A 138 -14.44 -2.41 10.66
CA VAL A 138 -14.79 -3.67 9.97
C VAL A 138 -15.82 -4.47 10.76
N LYS A 139 -16.53 -5.38 10.09
CA LYS A 139 -17.49 -6.31 10.72
C LYS A 139 -16.83 -7.57 11.30
N ASP A 140 -15.63 -7.91 10.85
CA ASP A 140 -14.88 -9.13 11.14
C ASP A 140 -13.46 -8.81 11.66
N PRO A 141 -13.33 -8.04 12.78
CA PRO A 141 -12.05 -7.51 13.25
C PRO A 141 -11.05 -8.61 13.68
N GLU A 142 -11.50 -9.79 14.04
CA GLU A 142 -10.66 -10.93 14.43
C GLU A 142 -9.68 -11.40 13.36
N ARG A 143 -9.84 -10.94 12.12
CA ARG A 143 -8.93 -11.25 11.01
C ARG A 143 -7.69 -10.36 10.96
N PHE A 144 -7.66 -9.28 11.72
CA PHE A 144 -6.69 -8.18 11.60
C PHE A 144 -6.03 -7.86 12.95
N GLY A 145 -5.03 -7.00 12.93
CA GLY A 145 -4.62 -6.28 14.13
C GLY A 145 -5.74 -5.34 14.57
N VAL A 146 -6.15 -5.42 15.83
CA VAL A 146 -7.30 -4.66 16.36
C VAL A 146 -6.83 -3.60 17.34
N ILE A 147 -7.26 -2.36 17.13
CA ILE A 147 -6.94 -1.23 17.99
C ILE A 147 -8.05 -1.05 19.03
N ASP A 148 -7.66 -0.98 20.31
CA ASP A 148 -8.53 -0.57 21.40
C ASP A 148 -8.31 0.91 21.73
N PHE A 149 -9.38 1.63 22.07
CA PHE A 149 -9.35 3.08 22.33
C PHE A 149 -9.93 3.42 23.70
N ASP A 150 -9.39 4.45 24.34
CA ASP A 150 -10.04 5.07 25.49
C ASP A 150 -11.21 5.97 25.04
N LYS A 151 -11.89 6.58 26.04
CA LYS A 151 -13.05 7.45 25.80
C LYS A 151 -12.68 8.74 25.05
N GLU A 152 -11.44 9.16 25.15
CA GLU A 152 -10.85 10.31 24.46
C GLU A 152 -10.38 9.98 23.04
N GLY A 153 -10.45 8.69 22.64
CA GLY A 153 -10.08 8.22 21.31
C GLY A 153 -8.57 7.96 21.12
N ARG A 154 -7.80 7.84 22.23
CA ARG A 154 -6.38 7.47 22.18
C ARG A 154 -6.24 5.95 22.17
N ALA A 155 -5.32 5.44 21.38
CA ALA A 155 -5.04 4.01 21.32
C ALA A 155 -4.49 3.50 22.67
N LEU A 156 -5.09 2.42 23.18
CA LEU A 156 -4.68 1.75 24.42
C LEU A 156 -3.85 0.50 24.16
N SER A 157 -4.22 -0.25 23.14
CA SER A 157 -3.55 -1.51 22.75
C SER A 157 -3.80 -1.83 21.30
N ILE A 158 -2.90 -2.64 20.71
CA ILE A 158 -3.11 -3.29 19.41
C ILE A 158 -2.87 -4.77 19.63
N GLU A 159 -3.85 -5.60 19.26
CA GLU A 159 -3.78 -7.06 19.39
C GLU A 159 -3.87 -7.71 18.00
N GLU A 160 -2.91 -8.59 17.67
CA GLU A 160 -2.91 -9.31 16.41
C GLU A 160 -3.93 -10.45 16.41
N LYS A 161 -4.90 -10.38 15.51
CA LYS A 161 -5.94 -11.42 15.30
C LYS A 161 -6.55 -11.97 16.60
N PRO A 162 -7.08 -11.10 17.46
CA PRO A 162 -7.59 -11.53 18.75
C PRO A 162 -8.83 -12.42 18.60
N ALA A 163 -8.90 -13.51 19.37
CA ALA A 163 -10.08 -14.37 19.39
C ALA A 163 -11.35 -13.65 19.92
N LYS A 164 -11.16 -12.59 20.70
CA LYS A 164 -12.23 -11.73 21.24
C LYS A 164 -11.81 -10.28 21.06
N PRO A 165 -12.11 -9.67 19.91
CA PRO A 165 -11.75 -8.28 19.62
C PRO A 165 -12.36 -7.29 20.63
N LYS A 166 -11.56 -6.32 21.08
CA LYS A 166 -12.03 -5.26 22.00
C LYS A 166 -12.73 -4.12 21.27
N SER A 167 -12.50 -4.00 19.98
CA SER A 167 -13.16 -3.01 19.11
C SER A 167 -13.37 -3.57 17.71
N SER A 168 -14.05 -2.82 16.85
CA SER A 168 -14.16 -3.13 15.41
C SER A 168 -13.15 -2.36 14.54
N TYR A 169 -12.19 -1.67 15.14
CA TYR A 169 -11.17 -0.95 14.37
C TYR A 169 -9.98 -1.85 14.04
N ALA A 170 -9.89 -2.24 12.79
CA ALA A 170 -8.74 -2.96 12.23
C ALA A 170 -7.61 -1.99 11.86
N VAL A 171 -6.35 -2.36 12.10
CA VAL A 171 -5.19 -1.70 11.51
C VAL A 171 -5.13 -2.08 10.04
N THR A 172 -5.12 -1.09 9.17
CA THR A 172 -4.97 -1.33 7.73
C THR A 172 -3.53 -1.64 7.34
N GLY A 173 -3.30 -2.09 6.11
CA GLY A 173 -1.96 -2.40 5.60
C GLY A 173 -1.16 -1.18 5.12
N LEU A 174 -1.25 -0.06 5.84
CA LEU A 174 -0.54 1.18 5.52
C LEU A 174 0.06 1.78 6.80
N TYR A 175 1.37 2.00 6.79
CA TYR A 175 2.15 2.36 7.96
C TYR A 175 3.20 3.40 7.62
N PHE A 176 3.33 4.44 8.43
CA PHE A 176 4.40 5.43 8.36
C PHE A 176 5.26 5.36 9.62
N TYR A 177 6.56 5.36 9.47
CA TYR A 177 7.51 5.24 10.56
C TYR A 177 8.69 6.19 10.39
N ASP A 178 9.23 6.66 11.50
CA ASP A 178 10.56 7.24 11.53
C ASP A 178 11.64 6.14 11.33
N ASN A 179 12.90 6.54 11.31
CA ASN A 179 14.01 5.62 11.03
C ASN A 179 14.26 4.57 12.13
N ASP A 180 13.79 4.81 13.36
CA ASP A 180 13.91 3.85 14.48
C ASP A 180 13.25 2.51 14.19
N VAL A 181 12.32 2.47 13.23
CA VAL A 181 11.63 1.23 12.85
C VAL A 181 12.58 0.09 12.49
N ILE A 182 13.76 0.39 11.92
CA ILE A 182 14.75 -0.64 11.56
C ILE A 182 15.24 -1.36 12.80
N ASN A 183 15.62 -0.60 13.84
CA ASN A 183 16.09 -1.15 15.10
C ASN A 183 14.98 -1.88 15.85
N ILE A 184 13.77 -1.35 15.82
CA ILE A 184 12.60 -1.99 16.44
C ILE A 184 12.32 -3.31 15.73
N ALA A 185 12.27 -3.35 14.39
CA ALA A 185 12.03 -4.56 13.62
C ALA A 185 13.07 -5.66 13.88
N LYS A 186 14.37 -5.29 14.01
CA LYS A 186 15.44 -6.21 14.38
C LYS A 186 15.29 -6.79 15.79
N ALA A 187 14.61 -6.08 16.69
CA ALA A 187 14.37 -6.51 18.07
C ALA A 187 13.10 -7.35 18.24
N VAL A 188 12.21 -7.36 17.25
CA VAL A 188 10.97 -8.18 17.25
C VAL A 188 11.35 -9.66 17.26
N LYS A 189 10.68 -10.44 18.10
CA LYS A 189 10.82 -11.90 18.14
C LYS A 189 9.71 -12.56 17.35
N PRO A 190 9.97 -13.68 16.66
CA PRO A 190 8.93 -14.42 15.97
C PRO A 190 7.77 -14.77 16.90
N SER A 191 6.56 -14.55 16.44
CA SER A 191 5.33 -14.93 17.11
C SER A 191 5.18 -16.46 17.17
N PRO A 192 4.17 -17.01 17.89
CA PRO A 192 3.84 -18.44 17.81
C PRO A 192 3.57 -18.95 16.39
N ARG A 193 3.28 -18.06 15.44
CA ARG A 193 3.12 -18.38 14.00
C ARG A 193 4.46 -18.40 13.24
N GLY A 194 5.57 -18.06 13.90
CA GLY A 194 6.89 -17.93 13.28
C GLY A 194 7.10 -16.62 12.52
N GLU A 195 6.20 -15.64 12.65
CA GLU A 195 6.24 -14.38 11.91
C GLU A 195 6.76 -13.22 12.77
N LEU A 196 7.52 -12.30 12.16
CA LEU A 196 7.87 -11.00 12.73
C LEU A 196 6.68 -10.06 12.52
N GLU A 197 5.88 -9.90 13.57
CA GLU A 197 4.59 -9.22 13.48
C GLU A 197 4.76 -7.70 13.41
N ILE A 198 4.05 -7.07 12.49
CA ILE A 198 3.98 -5.61 12.41
C ILE A 198 3.28 -5.03 13.65
N THR A 199 2.38 -5.78 14.25
CA THR A 199 1.69 -5.42 15.50
C THR A 199 2.68 -5.21 16.64
N ASP A 200 3.77 -5.98 16.71
CA ASP A 200 4.80 -5.81 17.74
C ASP A 200 5.62 -4.52 17.51
N VAL A 201 5.88 -4.17 16.24
CA VAL A 201 6.48 -2.89 15.88
C VAL A 201 5.58 -1.73 16.34
N ASN A 202 4.29 -1.78 16.00
CA ASN A 202 3.31 -0.76 16.40
C ASN A 202 3.20 -0.64 17.92
N ASN A 203 3.20 -1.75 18.64
CA ASN A 203 3.17 -1.78 20.10
C ASN A 203 4.43 -1.20 20.74
N ALA A 204 5.60 -1.30 20.08
CA ALA A 204 6.82 -0.65 20.55
C ALA A 204 6.67 0.89 20.52
N TYR A 205 6.12 1.45 19.43
CA TYR A 205 5.80 2.88 19.34
C TYR A 205 4.69 3.29 20.32
N LEU A 206 3.64 2.48 20.45
CA LEU A 206 2.55 2.74 21.42
C LEU A 206 3.08 2.85 22.85
N LYS A 207 3.97 1.95 23.28
CA LYS A 207 4.59 1.97 24.60
C LYS A 207 5.47 3.20 24.85
N ARG A 208 6.05 3.78 23.80
CA ARG A 208 6.83 5.01 23.84
C ARG A 208 5.95 6.26 23.89
N GLY A 209 4.65 6.13 23.60
CA GLY A 209 3.74 7.28 23.43
C GLY A 209 3.87 7.96 22.07
N ASP A 210 4.53 7.32 21.09
CA ASP A 210 4.86 7.88 19.77
C ASP A 210 4.04 7.24 18.63
N LEU A 211 2.92 6.56 18.94
CA LEU A 211 2.02 6.01 17.95
C LEU A 211 0.84 6.94 17.71
N HIS A 212 0.68 7.39 16.48
CA HIS A 212 -0.49 8.13 16.00
C HIS A 212 -1.45 7.18 15.28
N VAL A 213 -2.74 7.28 15.57
CA VAL A 213 -3.77 6.51 14.89
C VAL A 213 -4.72 7.46 14.18
N GLU A 214 -4.70 7.42 12.85
CA GLU A 214 -5.69 8.09 12.00
C GLU A 214 -6.87 7.15 11.76
N ARG A 215 -8.10 7.64 11.86
CA ARG A 215 -9.29 6.81 11.64
C ARG A 215 -9.97 7.18 10.34
N PHE A 216 -10.10 6.21 9.45
CA PHE A 216 -10.92 6.40 8.25
C PHE A 216 -12.39 6.46 8.59
N GLY A 217 -13.06 7.47 8.06
CA GLY A 217 -14.49 7.72 8.29
C GLY A 217 -15.40 6.95 7.31
N ARG A 218 -16.70 7.19 7.45
CA ARG A 218 -17.70 6.68 6.49
C ARG A 218 -17.44 7.27 5.09
N GLY A 219 -17.66 6.47 4.06
CA GLY A 219 -17.39 6.87 2.68
C GLY A 219 -15.95 6.61 2.22
N PHE A 220 -15.06 6.19 3.13
CA PHE A 220 -13.74 5.68 2.77
C PHE A 220 -13.84 4.18 2.49
N ALA A 221 -13.14 3.70 1.47
CA ALA A 221 -13.03 2.28 1.15
C ALA A 221 -11.60 1.80 1.41
N TRP A 222 -11.49 0.76 2.23
CA TRP A 222 -10.32 -0.08 2.37
C TRP A 222 -10.73 -1.51 2.00
N LEU A 223 -10.11 -2.06 0.98
CA LEU A 223 -10.45 -3.37 0.43
C LEU A 223 -9.21 -4.25 0.52
N ASP A 224 -9.36 -5.38 1.20
CA ASP A 224 -8.39 -6.47 1.15
C ASP A 224 -8.79 -7.41 0.00
N THR A 225 -7.84 -7.83 -0.82
CA THR A 225 -8.09 -8.72 -1.96
C THR A 225 -7.68 -10.16 -1.63
N GLY A 226 -7.95 -10.59 -0.39
CA GLY A 226 -7.45 -11.84 0.16
C GLY A 226 -8.17 -13.11 -0.28
N THR A 227 -9.38 -12.99 -0.84
CA THR A 227 -10.21 -14.10 -1.31
C THR A 227 -10.75 -13.81 -2.71
N HIS A 228 -11.31 -14.83 -3.39
CA HIS A 228 -11.93 -14.64 -4.71
C HIS A 228 -13.07 -13.61 -4.66
N ASP A 229 -13.91 -13.68 -3.62
CA ASP A 229 -15.03 -12.76 -3.44
C ASP A 229 -14.55 -11.32 -3.21
N SER A 230 -13.57 -11.12 -2.31
CA SER A 230 -13.05 -9.78 -2.04
C SER A 230 -12.29 -9.18 -3.24
N LEU A 231 -11.64 -10.00 -4.08
CA LEU A 231 -11.03 -9.57 -5.33
C LEU A 231 -12.09 -9.10 -6.35
N LEU A 232 -13.21 -9.84 -6.45
CA LEU A 232 -14.33 -9.45 -7.30
C LEU A 232 -15.02 -8.18 -6.81
N GLU A 233 -15.25 -8.08 -5.49
CA GLU A 233 -15.82 -6.89 -4.85
C GLU A 233 -14.95 -5.65 -5.10
N ALA A 234 -13.63 -5.76 -4.96
CA ALA A 234 -12.70 -4.69 -5.24
C ALA A 234 -12.75 -4.26 -6.71
N SER A 235 -12.77 -5.21 -7.65
CA SER A 235 -12.90 -4.92 -9.09
C SER A 235 -14.21 -4.23 -9.41
N THR A 236 -15.31 -4.68 -8.83
CA THR A 236 -16.65 -4.10 -9.03
C THR A 236 -16.73 -2.68 -8.45
N TYR A 237 -16.13 -2.47 -7.26
CA TYR A 237 -16.07 -1.15 -6.65
C TYR A 237 -15.32 -0.16 -7.53
N VAL A 238 -14.11 -0.49 -7.97
CA VAL A 238 -13.31 0.38 -8.86
C VAL A 238 -14.04 0.67 -10.14
N GLN A 239 -14.58 -0.36 -10.80
CA GLN A 239 -15.39 -0.19 -12.02
C GLN A 239 -16.54 0.79 -11.81
N THR A 240 -17.29 0.64 -10.73
CA THR A 240 -18.45 1.49 -10.44
C THR A 240 -18.06 2.96 -10.28
N ILE A 241 -16.98 3.23 -9.51
CA ILE A 241 -16.49 4.58 -9.30
C ILE A 241 -16.00 5.20 -10.60
N GLU A 242 -15.14 4.51 -11.34
CA GLU A 242 -14.59 5.00 -12.60
C GLU A 242 -15.70 5.26 -13.65
N HIS A 243 -16.69 4.37 -13.78
CA HIS A 243 -17.82 4.57 -14.70
C HIS A 243 -18.70 5.76 -14.32
N ARG A 244 -18.84 6.03 -13.03
CA ARG A 244 -19.71 7.14 -12.56
C ARG A 244 -19.03 8.49 -12.66
N GLN A 245 -17.73 8.55 -12.38
CA GLN A 245 -16.99 9.80 -12.32
C GLN A 245 -16.25 10.14 -13.62
N GLY A 246 -15.95 9.14 -14.45
CA GLY A 246 -15.08 9.31 -15.62
C GLY A 246 -13.60 9.53 -15.26
N LEU A 247 -13.25 9.38 -13.98
CA LEU A 247 -11.90 9.50 -13.47
C LEU A 247 -11.38 8.13 -13.07
N LYS A 248 -10.08 7.89 -13.23
CA LYS A 248 -9.48 6.61 -12.87
C LYS A 248 -9.04 6.57 -11.41
N VAL A 249 -9.21 5.42 -10.77
CA VAL A 249 -8.63 5.13 -9.47
C VAL A 249 -7.23 4.57 -9.69
N ALA A 250 -6.23 5.12 -8.97
CA ALA A 250 -4.83 4.65 -9.04
C ALA A 250 -4.20 4.72 -10.45
N CYS A 251 -4.47 5.78 -11.22
CA CYS A 251 -3.73 6.08 -12.45
C CYS A 251 -2.39 6.70 -12.08
N LEU A 252 -1.29 5.95 -12.25
CA LEU A 252 0.03 6.40 -11.81
C LEU A 252 0.54 7.59 -12.64
N GLU A 253 0.25 7.62 -13.93
CA GLU A 253 0.59 8.71 -14.83
C GLU A 253 -0.14 10.00 -14.47
N GLU A 254 -1.42 9.94 -14.11
CA GLU A 254 -2.21 11.08 -13.65
C GLU A 254 -1.61 11.68 -12.37
N ILE A 255 -1.35 10.84 -11.36
CA ILE A 255 -0.76 11.27 -10.09
C ILE A 255 0.63 11.90 -10.33
N ALA A 256 1.44 11.32 -11.21
CA ALA A 256 2.74 11.86 -11.57
C ALA A 256 2.62 13.21 -12.27
N TYR A 257 1.67 13.37 -13.16
CA TYR A 257 1.41 14.61 -13.88
C TYR A 257 0.89 15.72 -12.96
N GLU A 258 -0.07 15.43 -12.10
CA GLU A 258 -0.61 16.36 -11.11
C GLU A 258 0.44 16.82 -10.08
N ASN A 259 1.37 15.93 -9.71
CA ASN A 259 2.50 16.26 -8.85
C ASN A 259 3.64 16.99 -9.59
N GLY A 260 3.54 17.21 -10.92
CA GLY A 260 4.59 17.82 -11.74
C GLY A 260 5.86 16.96 -11.85
N TRP A 261 5.75 15.64 -11.69
CA TRP A 261 6.88 14.71 -11.81
C TRP A 261 7.13 14.27 -13.24
N ILE A 262 6.11 14.33 -14.08
CA ILE A 262 6.17 14.20 -15.54
C ILE A 262 5.47 15.42 -16.15
N ASP A 263 5.91 15.82 -17.34
CA ASP A 263 5.29 16.90 -18.09
C ASP A 263 4.21 16.37 -19.07
N ARG A 264 3.59 17.30 -19.80
CA ARG A 264 2.55 16.99 -20.77
C ARG A 264 3.06 16.10 -21.92
N ASP A 265 4.26 16.34 -22.39
CA ASP A 265 4.82 15.59 -23.51
C ASP A 265 5.07 14.13 -23.10
N HIS A 266 5.60 13.92 -21.91
CA HIS A 266 5.75 12.58 -21.32
C HIS A 266 4.39 11.88 -21.14
N LEU A 267 3.37 12.59 -20.63
CA LEU A 267 2.01 12.04 -20.50
C LEU A 267 1.46 11.60 -21.88
N LEU A 268 1.70 12.39 -22.94
CA LEU A 268 1.30 12.05 -24.32
C LEU A 268 2.05 10.83 -24.87
N GLU A 269 3.34 10.67 -24.54
CA GLU A 269 4.10 9.47 -24.89
C GLU A 269 3.48 8.22 -24.25
N ARG A 270 3.10 8.32 -22.96
CA ARG A 270 2.40 7.23 -22.27
C ARG A 270 1.03 6.95 -22.91
N ALA A 271 0.27 7.99 -23.26
CA ALA A 271 -1.02 7.83 -23.96
C ALA A 271 -0.85 7.10 -25.30
N LYS A 272 0.17 7.45 -26.09
CA LYS A 272 0.52 6.76 -27.34
C LYS A 272 0.90 5.31 -27.13
N TYR A 273 1.67 5.01 -26.07
CA TYR A 273 2.06 3.65 -25.71
C TYR A 273 0.85 2.75 -25.46
N PHE A 274 -0.17 3.24 -24.72
CA PHE A 274 -1.41 2.50 -24.49
C PHE A 274 -2.40 2.55 -25.66
N GLY A 275 -2.23 3.50 -26.57
CA GLY A 275 -2.97 3.58 -27.84
C GLY A 275 -4.49 3.71 -27.65
N LYS A 276 -5.24 2.82 -28.33
CA LYS A 276 -6.72 2.85 -28.35
C LYS A 276 -7.41 2.22 -27.15
N THR A 277 -6.67 1.81 -26.12
CA THR A 277 -7.26 1.28 -24.89
C THR A 277 -8.00 2.39 -24.14
N GLY A 278 -8.98 2.04 -23.31
CA GLY A 278 -9.66 3.03 -22.45
C GLY A 278 -8.68 3.78 -21.52
N TYR A 279 -7.59 3.13 -21.11
CA TYR A 279 -6.52 3.76 -20.31
C TYR A 279 -5.76 4.82 -21.13
N GLY A 280 -5.36 4.50 -22.37
CA GLY A 280 -4.70 5.44 -23.28
C GLY A 280 -5.58 6.64 -23.61
N GLN A 281 -6.87 6.41 -23.90
CA GLN A 281 -7.83 7.49 -24.16
C GLN A 281 -8.00 8.45 -22.98
N TYR A 282 -7.99 7.89 -21.75
CA TYR A 282 -8.01 8.68 -20.54
C TYR A 282 -6.79 9.59 -20.42
N LEU A 283 -5.56 9.08 -20.66
CA LEU A 283 -4.35 9.88 -20.63
C LEU A 283 -4.36 10.99 -21.70
N TYR A 284 -4.90 10.74 -22.91
CA TYR A 284 -5.08 11.79 -23.90
C TYR A 284 -6.01 12.90 -23.40
N SER A 285 -7.13 12.53 -22.76
CA SER A 285 -8.07 13.52 -22.22
C SER A 285 -7.45 14.38 -21.12
N LEU A 286 -6.61 13.79 -20.26
CA LEU A 286 -5.84 14.53 -19.23
C LEU A 286 -4.87 15.54 -19.84
N ALA A 287 -4.26 15.20 -20.98
CA ALA A 287 -3.38 16.11 -21.72
C ALA A 287 -4.14 17.19 -22.51
N GLY A 288 -5.47 17.22 -22.47
CA GLY A 288 -6.30 18.14 -23.23
C GLY A 288 -6.40 17.82 -24.72
N GLU A 289 -6.14 16.57 -25.09
CA GLU A 289 -6.29 16.08 -26.47
C GLU A 289 -7.44 15.09 -26.57
N HIS A 290 -8.20 15.19 -27.68
CA HIS A 290 -9.19 14.20 -28.06
C HIS A 290 -8.66 13.48 -29.31
N PRO A 291 -8.34 12.18 -29.24
CA PRO A 291 -7.81 11.40 -30.35
C PRO A 291 -8.83 11.14 -31.45
#